data_e957da0a833a21d9e5018e9857ada58d
#
_entry.id   e957da0a833a21d9e5018e9857ada58d
#
_cell.length_a   1.000
_cell.length_b   1.000
_cell.length_c   1.000
_cell.angle_alpha   90.00
_cell.angle_beta   90.00
_cell.angle_gamma   90.00
#
_symmetry.space_group_name_H-M   'P 1'
#
loop_
_entity.id
_entity.type
_entity.pdbx_description
1 polymer ?
#
loop_
_entity_poly.entity_id
_entity_poly.type
_entity_poly.pdbx_seq_one_letter_code
_entity_poly.pdbx_strand_id
1 'polypeptide(L)'
;MSRRIPLLLALVALVLPAAALAARRVIHGPAGGGSGTVDITLFTSKKTGAVTKLSRFEFNNIQATCVGFPNTAVSGQFPHTIKVKSDGTFSASVKQNSGRVTYTVSGKFKNQNSASGKLRVRGTVPGCGKADTGKVHWSAKHN
;
A
#
# COMPACT_ATOMS: atom_id res chain seq x y z
N MET A 1 73.42 12.49 18.65
CA MET A 1 72.64 12.56 17.38
C MET A 1 71.38 11.88 17.60
N SER A 2 70.26 12.57 17.86
CA SER A 2 68.97 12.05 18.17
C SER A 2 68.08 12.12 16.92
N ARG A 3 67.74 10.97 16.31
CA ARG A 3 66.84 10.88 15.15
C ARG A 3 65.41 10.86 15.67
N ARG A 4 64.67 11.93 15.44
CA ARG A 4 63.21 12.01 15.66
C ARG A 4 62.51 11.40 14.46
N ILE A 5 61.78 10.29 14.68
CA ILE A 5 60.90 9.68 13.69
C ILE A 5 59.53 10.34 13.82
N PRO A 6 58.98 10.98 12.79
CA PRO A 6 57.60 11.48 12.85
C PRO A 6 56.60 10.33 12.72
N LEU A 7 55.77 10.17 13.71
CA LEU A 7 54.65 9.23 13.73
C LEU A 7 53.55 9.81 12.84
N LEU A 8 53.40 9.29 11.61
CA LEU A 8 52.28 9.58 10.72
C LEU A 8 51.07 8.80 11.21
N LEU A 9 50.14 9.49 11.91
CA LEU A 9 48.83 8.96 12.18
C LEU A 9 48.01 8.96 10.88
N ALA A 10 47.85 7.80 10.26
CA ALA A 10 46.90 7.60 9.16
C ALA A 10 45.46 7.55 9.71
N LEU A 11 44.73 8.62 9.53
CA LEU A 11 43.29 8.68 9.86
C LEU A 11 42.55 7.88 8.80
N VAL A 12 42.23 6.61 9.09
CA VAL A 12 41.33 5.79 8.25
C VAL A 12 39.90 6.25 8.54
N ALA A 13 39.39 7.12 7.68
CA ALA A 13 37.97 7.45 7.69
C ALA A 13 37.17 6.22 7.28
N LEU A 14 36.52 5.53 8.24
CA LEU A 14 35.53 4.52 7.97
C LEU A 14 34.32 5.19 7.31
N VAL A 15 34.24 5.14 5.99
CA VAL A 15 33.02 5.46 5.25
C VAL A 15 32.07 4.28 5.43
N LEU A 16 31.24 4.33 6.46
CA LEU A 16 30.12 3.40 6.61
C LEU A 16 29.15 3.67 5.44
N PRO A 17 28.83 2.66 4.62
CA PRO A 17 27.79 2.83 3.60
C PRO A 17 26.50 3.16 4.32
N ALA A 18 25.97 4.35 4.13
CA ALA A 18 24.65 4.72 4.61
C ALA A 18 23.65 3.71 4.00
N ALA A 19 23.20 2.77 4.80
CA ALA A 19 22.18 1.81 4.40
C ALA A 19 21.01 2.60 3.82
N ALA A 20 20.73 2.40 2.54
CA ALA A 20 19.67 3.11 1.84
C ALA A 20 18.32 2.62 2.33
N LEU A 21 17.85 3.18 3.45
CA LEU A 21 16.53 2.89 4.00
C LEU A 21 15.47 3.29 2.97
N ALA A 22 14.61 2.35 2.61
CA ALA A 22 13.47 2.61 1.75
C ALA A 22 12.61 3.74 2.34
N ALA A 23 12.28 4.75 1.54
CA ALA A 23 11.45 5.84 2.01
C ALA A 23 9.99 5.36 2.13
N ARG A 24 9.40 5.55 3.32
CA ARG A 24 7.98 5.29 3.58
C ARG A 24 7.15 6.49 3.15
N ARG A 25 6.05 6.25 2.44
CA ARG A 25 5.07 7.28 2.07
C ARG A 25 3.65 6.80 2.36
N VAL A 26 2.77 7.77 2.56
CA VAL A 26 1.32 7.52 2.65
C VAL A 26 0.64 8.32 1.55
N ILE A 27 -0.24 7.67 0.81
CA ILE A 27 -1.14 8.30 -0.15
C ILE A 27 -2.57 7.96 0.24
N HIS A 28 -3.48 8.90 0.00
CA HIS A 28 -4.87 8.83 0.40
C HIS A 28 -5.78 9.33 -0.71
N GLY A 29 -7.01 8.84 -0.77
CA GLY A 29 -7.97 9.37 -1.71
C GLY A 29 -9.32 8.66 -1.75
N PRO A 30 -10.22 9.15 -2.62
CA PRO A 30 -11.57 8.64 -2.73
C PRO A 30 -11.63 7.25 -3.37
N ALA A 31 -12.68 6.51 -3.01
CA ALA A 31 -13.04 5.24 -3.60
C ALA A 31 -14.56 5.16 -3.81
N GLY A 32 -14.97 4.86 -5.03
CA GLY A 32 -16.38 4.91 -5.43
C GLY A 32 -16.90 6.33 -5.59
N GLY A 33 -18.17 6.46 -5.89
CA GLY A 33 -18.85 7.75 -6.10
C GLY A 33 -19.38 8.42 -4.83
N GLY A 34 -19.00 7.95 -3.63
CA GLY A 34 -19.53 8.41 -2.34
C GLY A 34 -18.44 8.75 -1.33
N SER A 35 -18.70 8.47 -0.06
CA SER A 35 -17.81 8.73 1.08
C SER A 35 -16.71 7.69 1.27
N GLY A 36 -16.57 6.73 0.35
CA GLY A 36 -15.52 5.71 0.41
C GLY A 36 -14.12 6.29 0.22
N THR A 37 -13.15 5.73 0.94
CA THR A 37 -11.74 6.16 0.86
C THR A 37 -10.79 4.97 0.83
N VAL A 38 -9.58 5.22 0.33
CA VAL A 38 -8.43 4.32 0.45
C VAL A 38 -7.25 5.02 1.07
N ASP A 39 -6.52 4.29 1.90
CA ASP A 39 -5.27 4.70 2.54
C ASP A 39 -4.19 3.68 2.23
N ILE A 40 -3.09 4.14 1.66
CA ILE A 40 -2.02 3.27 1.19
C ILE A 40 -0.71 3.72 1.78
N THR A 41 -0.05 2.83 2.54
CA THR A 41 1.34 3.01 2.96
C THR A 41 2.24 2.24 2.03
N LEU A 42 3.18 2.92 1.43
CA LEU A 42 4.09 2.37 0.43
C LEU A 42 5.56 2.61 0.77
N PHE A 43 6.42 1.83 0.15
CA PHE A 43 7.87 2.01 0.21
C PHE A 43 8.43 2.21 -1.19
N THR A 44 9.32 3.17 -1.29
CA THR A 44 10.03 3.49 -2.54
C THR A 44 11.50 3.09 -2.46
N SER A 45 12.06 2.68 -3.58
CA SER A 45 13.50 2.54 -3.72
C SER A 45 14.17 3.92 -3.64
N LYS A 46 15.14 4.10 -2.75
CA LYS A 46 15.92 5.35 -2.71
C LYS A 46 16.74 5.59 -3.98
N LYS A 47 17.17 4.51 -4.63
CA LYS A 47 17.99 4.61 -5.84
C LYS A 47 17.20 5.11 -7.04
N THR A 48 15.94 4.66 -7.20
CA THR A 48 15.13 4.93 -8.40
C THR A 48 13.88 5.75 -8.12
N GLY A 49 13.48 5.91 -6.86
CA GLY A 49 12.18 6.49 -6.49
C GLY A 49 10.98 5.61 -6.83
N ALA A 50 11.18 4.46 -7.46
CA ALA A 50 10.10 3.55 -7.83
C ALA A 50 9.45 2.93 -6.59
N VAL A 51 8.13 2.78 -6.63
CA VAL A 51 7.39 2.06 -5.59
C VAL A 51 7.69 0.57 -5.73
N THR A 52 8.09 -0.07 -4.64
CA THR A 52 8.48 -1.50 -4.62
C THR A 52 7.47 -2.38 -3.93
N LYS A 53 6.76 -1.84 -2.94
CA LYS A 53 5.75 -2.59 -2.18
C LYS A 53 4.77 -1.66 -1.47
N LEU A 54 3.58 -2.16 -1.21
CA LEU A 54 2.61 -1.59 -0.27
C LEU A 54 2.70 -2.38 1.02
N SER A 55 2.99 -1.72 2.12
CA SER A 55 2.97 -2.36 3.44
C SER A 55 1.58 -2.37 4.05
N ARG A 56 0.70 -1.48 3.57
CA ARG A 56 -0.69 -1.37 4.00
C ARG A 56 -1.56 -0.89 2.84
N PHE A 57 -2.67 -1.55 2.64
CA PHE A 57 -3.76 -1.07 1.80
C PHE A 57 -5.05 -1.22 2.62
N GLU A 58 -5.64 -0.10 2.96
CA GLU A 58 -6.86 0.01 3.74
C GLU A 58 -7.93 0.69 2.91
N PHE A 59 -9.18 0.25 3.07
CA PHE A 59 -10.33 0.88 2.46
C PHE A 59 -11.41 1.08 3.51
N ASN A 60 -12.12 2.18 3.42
CA ASN A 60 -13.11 2.57 4.38
C ASN A 60 -14.38 3.03 3.69
N ASN A 61 -15.53 2.68 4.29
CA ASN A 61 -16.84 3.16 3.91
C ASN A 61 -17.23 2.90 2.44
N ILE A 62 -16.84 1.74 1.90
CA ILE A 62 -17.20 1.34 0.54
C ILE A 62 -18.61 0.76 0.54
N GLN A 63 -19.50 1.32 -0.28
CA GLN A 63 -20.89 0.85 -0.37
C GLN A 63 -20.96 -0.54 -1.00
N ALA A 64 -21.70 -1.44 -0.34
CA ALA A 64 -21.97 -2.79 -0.80
C ALA A 64 -23.48 -3.01 -0.94
N THR A 65 -23.86 -3.69 -2.03
CA THR A 65 -25.23 -4.20 -2.19
C THR A 65 -25.40 -5.45 -1.36
N CYS A 66 -26.49 -5.55 -0.62
CA CYS A 66 -26.83 -6.65 0.28
C CYS A 66 -28.07 -7.40 -0.24
N VAL A 67 -27.99 -8.72 -0.29
CA VAL A 67 -29.15 -9.55 -0.68
C VAL A 67 -30.11 -9.68 0.51
N GLY A 68 -31.33 -9.16 0.36
CA GLY A 68 -32.37 -9.23 1.39
C GLY A 68 -32.22 -8.27 2.57
N PHE A 69 -31.26 -7.33 2.49
CA PHE A 69 -30.97 -6.33 3.51
C PHE A 69 -30.71 -4.97 2.88
N PRO A 70 -30.85 -3.87 3.61
CA PRO A 70 -30.39 -2.56 3.15
C PRO A 70 -28.90 -2.56 2.79
N ASN A 71 -28.51 -1.77 1.80
CA ASN A 71 -27.10 -1.59 1.46
C ASN A 71 -26.32 -1.11 2.68
N THR A 72 -25.08 -1.55 2.81
CA THR A 72 -24.20 -1.21 3.93
C THR A 72 -22.84 -0.76 3.44
N ALA A 73 -22.12 -0.05 4.29
CA ALA A 73 -20.74 0.29 4.04
C ALA A 73 -19.83 -0.80 4.62
N VAL A 74 -18.79 -1.16 3.85
CA VAL A 74 -17.76 -2.11 4.26
C VAL A 74 -16.41 -1.43 4.33
N SER A 75 -15.62 -1.83 5.32
CA SER A 75 -14.24 -1.36 5.52
C SER A 75 -13.34 -2.56 5.76
N GLY A 76 -12.08 -2.44 5.42
CA GLY A 76 -11.13 -3.52 5.62
C GLY A 76 -9.70 -3.14 5.26
N GLN A 77 -8.82 -4.10 5.50
CA GLN A 77 -7.40 -3.96 5.24
C GLN A 77 -6.85 -5.26 4.67
N PHE A 78 -5.93 -5.14 3.72
CA PHE A 78 -5.16 -6.29 3.25
C PHE A 78 -4.11 -6.65 4.31
N PRO A 79 -4.10 -7.90 4.82
CA PRO A 79 -3.27 -8.29 5.95
C PRO A 79 -1.79 -8.46 5.60
N HIS A 80 -1.46 -8.52 4.31
CA HIS A 80 -0.13 -8.79 3.81
C HIS A 80 0.41 -7.65 2.94
N THR A 81 1.74 -7.57 2.90
CA THR A 81 2.44 -6.70 1.96
C THR A 81 2.11 -7.08 0.52
N ILE A 82 1.78 -6.09 -0.30
CA ILE A 82 1.50 -6.27 -1.73
C ILE A 82 2.74 -5.80 -2.51
N LYS A 83 3.33 -6.71 -3.31
CA LYS A 83 4.46 -6.37 -4.18
C LYS A 83 3.99 -5.53 -5.36
N VAL A 84 4.79 -4.53 -5.73
CA VAL A 84 4.59 -3.72 -6.94
C VAL A 84 5.58 -4.17 -7.99
N LYS A 85 5.10 -4.42 -9.20
CA LYS A 85 5.92 -4.82 -10.35
C LYS A 85 6.74 -3.64 -10.86
N SER A 86 7.74 -3.90 -11.68
CA SER A 86 8.62 -2.88 -12.27
C SER A 86 7.89 -1.85 -13.14
N ASP A 87 6.75 -2.21 -13.72
CA ASP A 87 5.88 -1.32 -14.50
C ASP A 87 4.92 -0.49 -13.62
N GLY A 88 5.03 -0.58 -12.30
CA GLY A 88 4.19 0.11 -11.31
C GLY A 88 2.85 -0.55 -11.05
N THR A 89 2.53 -1.69 -11.67
CA THR A 89 1.27 -2.40 -11.43
C THR A 89 1.34 -3.29 -10.20
N PHE A 90 0.20 -3.49 -9.57
CA PHE A 90 0.03 -4.43 -8.45
C PHE A 90 -1.37 -5.04 -8.45
N SER A 91 -1.48 -6.21 -7.85
CA SER A 91 -2.76 -6.86 -7.58
C SER A 91 -2.64 -7.77 -6.37
N ALA A 92 -3.73 -7.90 -5.62
CA ALA A 92 -3.83 -8.84 -4.52
C ALA A 92 -5.28 -9.32 -4.37
N SER A 93 -5.43 -10.55 -3.90
CA SER A 93 -6.70 -11.12 -3.48
C SER A 93 -6.49 -11.83 -2.16
N VAL A 94 -7.38 -11.63 -1.22
CA VAL A 94 -7.30 -12.23 0.11
C VAL A 94 -8.69 -12.65 0.58
N LYS A 95 -8.74 -13.81 1.24
CA LYS A 95 -9.94 -14.29 1.93
C LYS A 95 -9.84 -13.95 3.41
N GLN A 96 -10.90 -13.36 3.94
CA GLN A 96 -11.02 -12.95 5.34
C GLN A 96 -12.20 -13.67 6.01
N ASN A 97 -12.27 -13.60 7.33
CA ASN A 97 -13.35 -14.20 8.13
C ASN A 97 -13.55 -15.68 7.80
N SER A 98 -12.48 -16.49 7.91
CA SER A 98 -12.49 -17.92 7.60
C SER A 98 -12.96 -18.23 6.15
N GLY A 99 -12.59 -17.36 5.21
CA GLY A 99 -12.89 -17.53 3.79
C GLY A 99 -14.29 -17.04 3.36
N ARG A 100 -15.04 -16.43 4.25
CA ARG A 100 -16.40 -15.94 3.96
C ARG A 100 -16.42 -14.67 3.11
N VAL A 101 -15.39 -13.84 3.21
CA VAL A 101 -15.26 -12.57 2.48
C VAL A 101 -13.97 -12.56 1.67
N THR A 102 -14.05 -12.12 0.41
CA THR A 102 -12.90 -11.95 -0.46
C THR A 102 -12.71 -10.47 -0.78
N TYR A 103 -11.52 -9.96 -0.50
CA TYR A 103 -11.07 -8.64 -0.94
C TYR A 103 -10.16 -8.81 -2.16
N THR A 104 -10.41 -8.05 -3.21
CA THR A 104 -9.58 -8.04 -4.40
C THR A 104 -9.22 -6.59 -4.73
N VAL A 105 -7.95 -6.31 -4.94
CA VAL A 105 -7.47 -5.00 -5.35
C VAL A 105 -6.50 -5.13 -6.52
N SER A 106 -6.56 -4.17 -7.42
CA SER A 106 -5.57 -3.98 -8.47
C SER A 106 -5.35 -2.50 -8.68
N GLY A 107 -4.16 -2.13 -9.11
CA GLY A 107 -3.85 -0.73 -9.37
C GLY A 107 -2.53 -0.54 -10.09
N LYS A 108 -2.28 0.72 -10.43
CA LYS A 108 -1.04 1.18 -11.05
C LYS A 108 -0.61 2.51 -10.44
N PHE A 109 0.67 2.62 -10.13
CA PHE A 109 1.31 3.87 -9.78
C PHE A 109 1.61 4.67 -11.04
N LYS A 110 1.17 5.92 -11.09
CA LYS A 110 1.60 6.90 -12.10
C LYS A 110 3.02 7.40 -11.75
N ASN A 111 3.26 7.61 -10.47
CA ASN A 111 4.54 7.97 -9.84
C ASN A 111 4.48 7.60 -8.34
N GLN A 112 5.52 7.92 -7.58
CA GLN A 112 5.57 7.62 -6.14
C GLN A 112 4.52 8.37 -5.28
N ASN A 113 3.82 9.35 -5.86
CA ASN A 113 2.87 10.21 -5.14
C ASN A 113 1.43 9.98 -5.57
N SER A 114 1.17 9.15 -6.58
CA SER A 114 -0.19 8.91 -7.05
C SER A 114 -0.37 7.51 -7.63
N ALA A 115 -1.52 6.93 -7.34
CA ALA A 115 -1.96 5.65 -7.85
C ALA A 115 -3.47 5.66 -8.08
N SER A 116 -3.93 4.76 -8.93
CA SER A 116 -5.35 4.50 -9.14
C SER A 116 -5.59 3.03 -9.45
N GLY A 117 -6.83 2.58 -9.28
CA GLY A 117 -7.15 1.19 -9.52
C GLY A 117 -8.59 0.82 -9.25
N LYS A 118 -8.78 -0.46 -8.96
CA LYS A 118 -10.09 -1.06 -8.67
C LYS A 118 -10.01 -1.88 -7.40
N LEU A 119 -11.09 -1.87 -6.64
CA LEU A 119 -11.31 -2.67 -5.43
C LEU A 119 -12.65 -3.40 -5.57
N ARG A 120 -12.73 -4.61 -5.05
CA ARG A 120 -14.00 -5.33 -4.89
C ARG A 120 -13.99 -6.11 -3.60
N VAL A 121 -15.11 -6.05 -2.88
CA VAL A 121 -15.39 -6.88 -1.71
C VAL A 121 -16.59 -7.74 -2.02
N ARG A 122 -16.47 -9.06 -1.84
CA ARG A 122 -17.55 -10.03 -2.04
C ARG A 122 -17.57 -11.04 -0.91
N GLY A 123 -18.76 -11.41 -0.47
CA GLY A 123 -18.90 -12.50 0.47
C GLY A 123 -19.96 -12.25 1.52
N THR A 124 -19.92 -13.02 2.60
CA THR A 124 -20.89 -12.91 3.69
C THR A 124 -20.38 -11.92 4.73
N VAL A 125 -21.14 -10.84 4.91
CA VAL A 125 -20.84 -9.76 5.86
C VAL A 125 -21.94 -9.70 6.92
N PRO A 126 -21.62 -9.60 8.22
CA PRO A 126 -22.62 -9.45 9.27
C PRO A 126 -23.59 -8.29 8.98
N GLY A 127 -24.89 -8.53 9.15
CA GLY A 127 -25.93 -7.52 8.90
C GLY A 127 -26.23 -7.23 7.42
N CYS A 128 -25.52 -7.91 6.49
CA CYS A 128 -25.71 -7.73 5.04
C CYS A 128 -26.02 -9.07 4.32
N GLY A 129 -25.68 -10.21 4.95
CA GLY A 129 -25.72 -11.49 4.24
C GLY A 129 -24.71 -11.52 3.10
N LYS A 130 -25.13 -11.84 1.89
CA LYS A 130 -24.26 -11.78 0.70
C LYS A 130 -24.06 -10.32 0.27
N ALA A 131 -22.86 -9.84 0.41
CA ALA A 131 -22.43 -8.49 0.02
C ALA A 131 -21.62 -8.51 -1.28
N ASP A 132 -21.78 -7.49 -2.09
CA ASP A 132 -20.93 -7.21 -3.25
C ASP A 132 -20.82 -5.69 -3.47
N THR A 133 -19.59 -5.16 -3.45
CA THR A 133 -19.35 -3.75 -3.77
C THR A 133 -19.35 -3.46 -5.26
N GLY A 134 -19.37 -4.52 -6.11
CA GLY A 134 -18.98 -4.36 -7.50
C GLY A 134 -17.50 -3.96 -7.64
N LYS A 135 -17.09 -3.60 -8.84
CA LYS A 135 -15.75 -3.04 -9.12
C LYS A 135 -15.75 -1.55 -8.81
N VAL A 136 -15.24 -1.19 -7.64
CA VAL A 136 -15.13 0.19 -7.17
C VAL A 136 -13.82 0.79 -7.66
N HIS A 137 -13.88 1.89 -8.39
CA HIS A 137 -12.70 2.66 -8.78
C HIS A 137 -12.21 3.51 -7.61
N TRP A 138 -10.91 3.59 -7.46
CA TRP A 138 -10.26 4.41 -6.45
C TRP A 138 -9.08 5.18 -7.05
N SER A 139 -8.75 6.31 -6.44
CA SER A 139 -7.54 7.08 -6.72
C SER A 139 -6.97 7.63 -5.43
N ALA A 140 -5.66 7.65 -5.30
CA ALA A 140 -4.97 8.14 -4.11
C ALA A 140 -3.78 9.01 -4.51
N LYS A 141 -3.54 10.06 -3.70
CA LYS A 141 -2.44 11.01 -3.89
C LYS A 141 -1.76 11.30 -2.56
N HIS A 142 -0.51 11.71 -2.64
CA HIS A 142 0.19 12.30 -1.50
C HIS A 142 -0.22 13.78 -1.39
N ASN A 143 -0.64 14.18 -0.21
CA ASN A 143 -0.94 15.59 0.11
C ASN A 143 0.35 16.34 0.44
#